data_ce7d8797bb9117bef1ab4c3917d66440
#
_entry.id   ce7d8797bb9117bef1ab4c3917d66440
#
_cell.length_a   1.000
_cell.length_b   1.000
_cell.length_c   1.000
_cell.angle_alpha   90.00
_cell.angle_beta   90.00
_cell.angle_gamma   90.00
#
_symmetry.space_group_name_H-M   'P 1'
#
loop_
_entity.id
_entity.type
_entity.pdbx_description
1 polymer ?
#
loop_
_entity_poly.entity_id
_entity_poly.type
_entity_poly.pdbx_seq_one_letter_code
_entity_poly.pdbx_strand_id
1 'polypeptide(L)'
;MKKYFVLLALMVVAWPGIFAKRIPPPKVISVTQAGITYSAAGDGRSGYVIASDAKTGSELWRVKIYHVHVNPFMEEDVQWIYISGLKLSGNALLIRNEAARCYRLDLEKKSVRNYRCTEELSIKP
;
A
#
# COMPACT_ATOMS: atom_id res chain seq x y z
N MET A 1 -3.65 -68.24 7.42
CA MET A 1 -2.71 -67.16 7.79
C MET A 1 -3.28 -65.83 7.38
N LYS A 2 -3.67 -65.06 8.32
CA LYS A 2 -4.18 -63.71 8.04
C LYS A 2 -2.99 -62.76 8.01
N LYS A 3 -2.61 -62.31 6.83
CA LYS A 3 -1.65 -61.24 6.69
C LYS A 3 -2.37 -59.92 6.93
N TYR A 4 -2.16 -59.35 8.09
CA TYR A 4 -2.63 -58.02 8.34
C TYR A 4 -1.66 -57.04 7.65
N PHE A 5 -2.06 -56.56 6.50
CA PHE A 5 -1.44 -55.41 5.91
C PHE A 5 -1.87 -54.21 6.75
N VAL A 6 -1.03 -53.83 7.67
CA VAL A 6 -1.15 -52.50 8.27
C VAL A 6 -0.67 -51.53 7.20
N LEU A 7 -1.60 -51.02 6.46
CA LEU A 7 -1.38 -49.86 5.62
C LEU A 7 -1.13 -48.69 6.59
N LEU A 8 0.12 -48.46 6.90
CA LEU A 8 0.52 -47.22 7.54
C LEU A 8 0.30 -46.15 6.49
N ALA A 9 -0.90 -45.60 6.46
CA ALA A 9 -1.14 -44.37 5.74
C ALA A 9 -0.28 -43.29 6.42
N LEU A 10 0.88 -43.05 5.84
CA LEU A 10 1.64 -41.85 6.15
C LEU A 10 0.75 -40.70 5.73
N MET A 11 -0.03 -40.18 6.67
CA MET A 11 -0.60 -38.87 6.54
C MET A 11 0.58 -37.92 6.53
N VAL A 12 1.06 -37.59 5.36
CA VAL A 12 1.86 -36.41 5.15
C VAL A 12 0.91 -35.28 5.40
N VAL A 13 0.82 -34.86 6.65
CA VAL A 13 0.22 -33.58 6.97
C VAL A 13 1.15 -32.53 6.32
N ALA A 14 0.83 -32.19 5.10
CA ALA A 14 1.41 -31.01 4.50
C ALA A 14 0.96 -29.84 5.36
N TRP A 15 1.78 -29.45 6.30
CA TRP A 15 1.63 -28.19 6.98
C TRP A 15 1.73 -27.15 5.89
N PRO A 16 0.64 -26.37 5.63
CA PRO A 16 0.83 -25.19 4.83
C PRO A 16 1.88 -24.39 5.59
N GLY A 17 3.06 -24.27 5.01
CA GLY A 17 4.12 -23.51 5.63
C GLY A 17 3.52 -22.16 6.06
N ILE A 18 3.57 -21.87 7.36
CA ILE A 18 3.24 -20.55 7.86
C ILE A 18 4.40 -19.67 7.43
N PHE A 19 4.46 -19.37 6.13
CA PHE A 19 5.23 -18.25 5.69
C PHE A 19 4.53 -17.04 6.28
N ALA A 20 5.25 -16.19 7.02
CA ALA A 20 4.77 -14.90 7.43
C ALA A 20 4.53 -14.08 6.17
N LYS A 21 3.41 -14.36 5.49
CA LYS A 21 2.99 -13.60 4.33
C LYS A 21 2.60 -12.22 4.82
N ARG A 22 3.17 -11.23 4.17
CA ARG A 22 2.75 -9.86 4.36
C ARG A 22 1.23 -9.75 4.19
N ILE A 23 0.62 -8.95 5.04
CA ILE A 23 -0.79 -8.57 4.88
C ILE A 23 -0.93 -7.88 3.52
N PRO A 24 -1.98 -8.19 2.74
CA PRO A 24 -2.20 -7.52 1.46
C PRO A 24 -2.20 -6.00 1.60
N PRO A 25 -1.81 -5.25 0.55
CA PRO A 25 -1.86 -3.80 0.58
C PRO A 25 -3.25 -3.29 0.93
N PRO A 26 -3.37 -2.21 1.72
CA PRO A 26 -4.67 -1.64 2.04
C PRO A 26 -5.38 -1.14 0.78
N LYS A 27 -6.70 -1.26 0.76
CA LYS A 27 -7.50 -0.59 -0.27
C LYS A 27 -7.56 0.89 0.05
N VAL A 28 -7.02 1.71 -0.83
CA VAL A 28 -7.04 3.15 -0.71
C VAL A 28 -8.17 3.71 -1.57
N ILE A 29 -9.07 4.47 -0.95
CA ILE A 29 -10.14 5.13 -1.69
C ILE A 29 -9.55 6.30 -2.46
N SER A 30 -9.74 6.29 -3.78
CA SER A 30 -9.34 7.40 -4.65
C SER A 30 -10.22 8.61 -4.38
N VAL A 31 -9.67 9.81 -4.56
CA VAL A 31 -10.37 11.07 -4.37
C VAL A 31 -10.39 11.85 -5.69
N THR A 32 -11.49 12.55 -5.94
CA THR A 32 -11.68 13.29 -7.18
C THR A 32 -11.97 14.75 -6.89
N GLN A 33 -11.30 15.65 -7.62
CA GLN A 33 -11.53 17.08 -7.55
C GLN A 33 -11.25 17.72 -8.92
N ALA A 34 -12.13 18.60 -9.36
CA ALA A 34 -11.95 19.36 -10.61
C ALA A 34 -11.66 18.47 -11.82
N GLY A 35 -12.34 17.34 -11.93
CA GLY A 35 -12.21 16.41 -13.06
C GLY A 35 -10.96 15.53 -13.03
N ILE A 36 -10.21 15.54 -11.93
CA ILE A 36 -9.01 14.73 -11.75
C ILE A 36 -9.21 13.76 -10.60
N THR A 37 -8.92 12.50 -10.84
CA THR A 37 -8.94 11.45 -9.81
C THR A 37 -7.52 11.17 -9.35
N TYR A 38 -7.30 11.26 -8.04
CA TYR A 38 -6.03 10.94 -7.42
C TYR A 38 -6.10 9.56 -6.79
N SER A 39 -5.17 8.71 -7.12
CA SER A 39 -5.10 7.34 -6.61
C SER A 39 -3.71 7.02 -6.08
N ALA A 40 -3.66 6.09 -5.13
CA ALA A 40 -2.41 5.60 -4.60
C ALA A 40 -1.92 4.42 -5.43
N ALA A 41 -0.62 4.39 -5.66
CA ALA A 41 0.06 3.28 -6.31
C ALA A 41 1.41 3.02 -5.64
N GLY A 42 1.97 1.86 -5.85
CA GLY A 42 3.29 1.52 -5.33
C GLY A 42 3.54 0.02 -5.36
N ASP A 43 4.80 -0.32 -5.23
CA ASP A 43 5.30 -1.70 -5.21
C ASP A 43 5.75 -2.14 -3.81
N GLY A 44 5.46 -1.34 -2.79
CA GLY A 44 5.93 -1.54 -1.42
C GLY A 44 7.26 -0.89 -1.12
N ARG A 45 8.13 -0.72 -2.09
CA ARG A 45 9.42 0.01 -1.96
C ARG A 45 9.24 1.51 -2.12
N SER A 46 8.28 1.92 -2.92
CA SER A 46 7.96 3.32 -3.17
C SER A 46 6.46 3.52 -3.19
N GLY A 47 6.01 4.66 -2.69
CA GLY A 47 4.63 5.09 -2.78
C GLY A 47 4.49 6.22 -3.80
N TYR A 48 3.48 6.12 -4.65
CA TYR A 48 3.18 7.09 -5.70
C TYR A 48 1.75 7.58 -5.58
N VAL A 49 1.52 8.80 -6.01
CA VAL A 49 0.18 9.29 -6.34
C VAL A 49 0.08 9.44 -7.85
N ILE A 50 -0.99 8.91 -8.40
CA ILE A 50 -1.32 9.00 -9.81
C ILE A 50 -2.51 9.93 -9.97
N ALA A 51 -2.38 10.95 -10.79
CA ALA A 51 -3.49 11.79 -11.21
C ALA A 51 -3.98 11.32 -12.58
N SER A 52 -5.27 11.07 -12.68
CA SER A 52 -5.90 10.57 -13.89
C SER A 52 -7.09 11.46 -14.27
N ASP A 53 -7.40 11.53 -15.56
CA ASP A 53 -8.63 12.15 -16.01
C ASP A 53 -9.83 11.36 -15.50
N ALA A 54 -10.74 12.01 -14.78
CA ALA A 54 -11.88 11.34 -14.17
C ALA A 54 -12.86 10.74 -15.20
N LYS A 55 -12.89 11.28 -16.42
CA LYS A 55 -13.79 10.80 -17.49
C LYS A 55 -13.19 9.66 -18.29
N THR A 56 -11.91 9.76 -18.64
CA THR A 56 -11.25 8.81 -19.53
C THR A 56 -10.41 7.77 -18.80
N GLY A 57 -10.02 8.05 -17.56
CA GLY A 57 -9.09 7.21 -16.81
C GLY A 57 -7.64 7.34 -17.24
N SER A 58 -7.33 8.22 -18.21
CA SER A 58 -5.97 8.42 -18.69
C SER A 58 -5.09 9.03 -17.63
N GLU A 59 -3.90 8.47 -17.42
CA GLU A 59 -2.92 9.04 -16.50
C GLU A 59 -2.42 10.38 -17.01
N LEU A 60 -2.52 11.41 -16.17
CA LEU A 60 -2.04 12.75 -16.47
C LEU A 60 -0.61 12.95 -15.96
N TRP A 61 -0.36 12.53 -14.72
CA TRP A 61 0.95 12.58 -14.10
C TRP A 61 1.01 11.64 -12.89
N ARG A 62 2.24 11.34 -12.45
CA ARG A 62 2.49 10.63 -11.20
C ARG A 62 3.65 11.25 -10.46
N VAL A 63 3.59 11.21 -9.14
CA VAL A 63 4.63 11.73 -8.26
C VAL A 63 5.00 10.67 -7.24
N LYS A 64 6.30 10.43 -7.08
CA LYS A 64 6.81 9.60 -5.99
C LYS A 64 6.71 10.39 -4.69
N ILE A 65 6.04 9.80 -3.70
CA ILE A 65 5.83 10.41 -2.40
C ILE A 65 6.96 10.05 -1.44
N TYR A 66 7.35 8.78 -1.41
CA TYR A 66 8.42 8.28 -0.55
C TYR A 66 9.08 7.05 -1.14
N HIS A 67 10.26 6.77 -0.63
CA HIS A 67 11.00 5.56 -0.93
C HIS A 67 11.43 4.89 0.37
N VAL A 68 11.27 3.58 0.44
CA VAL A 68 11.66 2.77 1.61
C VAL A 68 13.08 2.27 1.42
N HIS A 69 13.94 2.52 2.41
CA HIS A 69 15.28 1.92 2.44
C HIS A 69 15.17 0.48 2.94
N VAL A 70 15.35 -0.47 2.05
CA VAL A 70 15.28 -1.89 2.37
C VAL A 70 16.61 -2.36 2.97
N ASN A 71 16.53 -2.98 4.17
CA ASN A 71 17.69 -3.60 4.77
C ASN A 71 17.93 -4.97 4.10
N PRO A 72 19.10 -5.20 3.46
CA PRO A 72 19.35 -6.46 2.75
C PRO A 72 19.48 -7.68 3.66
N PHE A 73 19.64 -7.48 4.97
CA PHE A 73 19.76 -8.55 5.95
C PHE A 73 18.41 -9.02 6.51
N MET A 74 17.33 -8.40 6.11
CA MET A 74 15.97 -8.75 6.49
C MET A 74 15.14 -9.11 5.28
N GLU A 75 14.07 -9.89 5.48
CA GLU A 75 13.11 -10.17 4.41
C GLU A 75 12.57 -8.87 3.86
N GLU A 76 12.56 -8.75 2.53
CA GLU A 76 12.22 -7.51 1.86
C GLU A 76 10.73 -7.16 2.00
N ASP A 77 9.85 -8.13 1.78
CA ASP A 77 8.41 -7.92 1.76
C ASP A 77 7.84 -7.45 3.10
N VAL A 78 8.45 -7.81 4.22
CA VAL A 78 8.03 -7.33 5.55
C VAL A 78 8.41 -5.86 5.78
N GLN A 79 9.30 -5.32 4.97
CA GLN A 79 9.74 -3.92 5.03
C GLN A 79 8.94 -3.00 4.10
N TRP A 80 8.12 -3.56 3.22
CA TRP A 80 7.31 -2.78 2.28
C TRP A 80 6.29 -1.93 3.02
N ILE A 81 6.14 -0.71 2.56
CA ILE A 81 5.22 0.26 3.14
C ILE A 81 4.35 0.83 2.02
N TYR A 82 3.06 0.58 2.10
CA TYR A 82 2.08 1.09 1.14
C TYR A 82 1.40 2.35 1.65
N ILE A 83 0.89 3.15 0.74
CA ILE A 83 -0.01 4.25 1.08
C ILE A 83 -1.29 3.62 1.65
N SER A 84 -1.78 4.19 2.75
CA SER A 84 -2.97 3.69 3.44
C SER A 84 -4.16 4.64 3.36
N GLY A 85 -3.96 5.89 3.00
CA GLY A 85 -5.05 6.86 2.88
C GLY A 85 -4.68 8.11 2.10
N LEU A 86 -5.69 8.69 1.47
CA LEU A 86 -5.62 9.96 0.75
C LEU A 86 -6.74 10.87 1.19
N LYS A 87 -6.44 12.16 1.36
CA LYS A 87 -7.44 13.18 1.68
C LYS A 87 -7.12 14.48 0.96
N LEU A 88 -8.12 15.06 0.31
CA LEU A 88 -7.99 16.39 -0.28
C LEU A 88 -8.09 17.48 0.80
N SER A 89 -7.22 18.47 0.70
CA SER A 89 -7.20 19.65 1.56
C SER A 89 -6.85 20.86 0.72
N GLY A 90 -7.87 21.56 0.21
CA GLY A 90 -7.67 22.68 -0.71
C GLY A 90 -6.88 22.26 -1.95
N ASN A 91 -5.75 22.93 -2.21
CA ASN A 91 -4.86 22.63 -3.34
C ASN A 91 -3.82 21.55 -3.01
N ALA A 92 -4.01 20.82 -1.93
CA ALA A 92 -3.08 19.79 -1.51
C ALA A 92 -3.77 18.46 -1.34
N LEU A 93 -3.00 17.39 -1.52
CA LEU A 93 -3.39 16.03 -1.18
C LEU A 93 -2.59 15.59 0.03
N LEU A 94 -3.29 15.18 1.08
CA LEU A 94 -2.69 14.61 2.27
C LEU A 94 -2.62 13.09 2.10
N ILE A 95 -1.46 12.54 2.38
CA ILE A 95 -1.16 11.12 2.13
C ILE A 95 -0.63 10.50 3.41
N ARG A 96 -1.20 9.38 3.80
CA ARG A 96 -0.72 8.59 4.92
C ARG A 96 -0.24 7.24 4.43
N ASN A 97 0.85 6.73 5.02
CA ASN A 97 1.32 5.37 4.74
C ASN A 97 1.12 4.44 5.94
N GLU A 98 1.39 3.15 5.74
CA GLU A 98 1.23 2.12 6.76
C GLU A 98 2.15 2.30 7.98
N ALA A 99 3.24 3.06 7.84
CA ALA A 99 4.14 3.40 8.93
C ALA A 99 3.67 4.64 9.73
N ALA A 100 2.43 5.07 9.51
CA ALA A 100 1.82 6.25 10.13
C ALA A 100 2.58 7.55 9.86
N ARG A 101 3.26 7.64 8.74
CA ARG A 101 3.87 8.87 8.24
C ARG A 101 2.92 9.56 7.29
N CYS A 102 2.90 10.87 7.36
CA CYS A 102 2.04 11.69 6.52
C CYS A 102 2.87 12.65 5.67
N TYR A 103 2.35 12.88 4.47
CA TYR A 103 2.97 13.74 3.46
C TYR A 103 1.92 14.68 2.90
N ARG A 104 2.36 15.85 2.50
CA ARG A 104 1.53 16.84 1.80
C ARG A 104 2.07 17.01 0.39
N LEU A 105 1.23 16.74 -0.58
CA LEU A 105 1.52 16.96 -1.99
C LEU A 105 0.81 18.23 -2.44
N ASP A 106 1.59 19.22 -2.87
CA ASP A 106 1.05 20.39 -3.54
C ASP A 106 0.64 20.00 -4.95
N LEU A 107 -0.65 20.12 -5.26
CA LEU A 107 -1.19 19.63 -6.54
C LEU A 107 -0.82 20.52 -7.72
N GLU A 108 -0.51 21.77 -7.48
CA GLU A 108 -0.08 22.70 -8.52
C GLU A 108 1.42 22.53 -8.82
N LYS A 109 2.24 22.61 -7.79
CA LYS A 109 3.70 22.49 -7.91
C LYS A 109 4.20 21.07 -8.00
N LYS A 110 3.38 20.09 -7.62
CA LYS A 110 3.72 18.67 -7.52
C LYS A 110 4.90 18.40 -6.59
N SER A 111 5.03 19.22 -5.55
CA SER A 111 6.06 19.11 -4.54
C SER A 111 5.53 18.38 -3.31
N VAL A 112 6.39 17.53 -2.74
CA VAL A 112 6.07 16.70 -1.57
C VAL A 112 6.84 17.22 -0.37
N ARG A 113 6.17 17.35 0.76
CA ARG A 113 6.81 17.65 2.04
C ARG A 113 6.27 16.76 3.14
N ASN A 114 7.06 16.55 4.18
CA ASN A 114 6.60 15.85 5.37
C ASN A 114 5.51 16.67 6.05
N TYR A 115 4.51 15.96 6.56
CA TYR A 115 3.37 16.56 7.22
C TYR A 115 3.11 15.81 8.53
N ARG A 116 2.76 16.53 9.59
CA ARG A 116 2.38 15.89 10.84
C ARG A 116 0.98 15.30 10.69
N CYS A 117 0.86 13.99 10.89
CA CYS A 117 -0.44 13.35 10.89
C CYS A 117 -1.32 13.93 11.99
N THR A 118 -2.48 14.48 11.60
CA THR A 118 -3.52 14.92 12.51
C THR A 118 -4.64 13.90 12.54
N GLU A 119 -5.53 13.99 13.52
CA GLU A 119 -6.69 13.09 13.63
C GLU A 119 -7.58 13.09 12.39
N GLU A 120 -7.53 14.17 11.61
CA GLU A 120 -8.27 14.28 10.34
C GLU A 120 -7.90 13.21 9.32
N LEU A 121 -6.69 12.65 9.42
CA LEU A 121 -6.22 11.57 8.57
C LEU A 121 -6.39 10.19 9.18
N SER A 122 -6.86 10.09 10.40
CA SER A 122 -7.28 8.81 10.96
C SER A 122 -8.60 8.41 10.28
N ILE A 123 -8.47 7.88 9.09
CA ILE A 123 -9.58 7.26 8.39
C ILE A 123 -9.89 5.99 9.17
N LYS A 124 -10.95 6.03 9.96
CA LYS A 124 -11.51 4.81 10.50
C LYS A 124 -11.97 3.96 9.32
N PRO A 125 -11.56 2.70 9.25
CA PRO A 125 -12.06 1.80 8.23
C PRO A 125 -13.57 1.65 8.30
#